data_04b197ced27816ebd00586f812c81812
#
_entry.id   04b197ced27816ebd00586f812c81812
#
_cell.length_a   1.000
_cell.length_b   1.000
_cell.length_c   1.000
_cell.angle_alpha   90.00
_cell.angle_beta   90.00
_cell.angle_gamma   90.00
#
_symmetry.space_group_name_H-M   'P 1'
#
loop_
_entity.id
_entity.type
_entity.pdbx_description
1 polymer ?
#
loop_
_entity_poly.entity_id
_entity_poly.type
_entity_poly.pdbx_seq_one_letter_code
_entity_poly.pdbx_strand_id
1 'polypeptide(L)'
;TLRLSSAASDVYKRQVFCSDFVLSKNKGSTVSTLSSSNALKDLTISYGQKYYSTPVGEMNVVKKMKEVSSIVGGEGGGGIIYPELHYGRDALVGIALFLALLVDKKCKVSELKPQYSEYFMKKIKITLEDSNLIDRSFKVIAENYSELSPNTEDGVRIDFEDAWVHMRKSNTEPIIRIFAEANSQDIANSYALKIEKEIKSISA
;
A
#
# COMPACT_ATOMS: atom_id res chain seq x y z
N THR A 1 -14.07 16.90 20.24
CA THR A 1 -13.14 16.71 19.11
C THR A 1 -12.83 15.23 19.01
N LEU A 2 -13.56 14.50 18.17
CA LEU A 2 -13.20 13.14 17.80
C LEU A 2 -11.79 13.18 17.21
N ARG A 3 -10.83 12.58 17.88
CA ARG A 3 -9.49 12.41 17.36
C ARG A 3 -9.54 11.46 16.16
N LEU A 4 -9.45 12.01 14.97
CA LEU A 4 -9.30 11.28 13.71
C LEU A 4 -7.96 10.49 13.64
N SER A 5 -7.20 10.38 14.72
CA SER A 5 -5.92 9.67 14.76
C SER A 5 -6.09 8.14 14.66
N SER A 6 -7.22 7.59 15.08
CA SER A 6 -7.52 6.18 14.82
C SER A 6 -7.89 5.91 13.36
N ALA A 7 -8.30 6.93 12.61
CA ALA A 7 -8.58 6.82 11.19
C ALA A 7 -7.29 6.62 10.34
N ALA A 8 -6.14 7.08 10.82
CA ALA A 8 -4.90 6.97 10.07
C ALA A 8 -4.36 5.52 9.99
N SER A 9 -4.60 4.71 11.02
CA SER A 9 -4.21 3.30 11.01
C SER A 9 -5.11 2.41 10.14
N ASP A 10 -6.32 2.86 9.84
CA ASP A 10 -7.31 2.11 9.08
C ASP A 10 -7.53 2.68 7.66
N VAL A 11 -6.72 3.63 7.22
CA VAL A 11 -6.86 4.27 5.91
C VAL A 11 -6.74 3.26 4.77
N TYR A 12 -5.81 2.29 4.85
CA TYR A 12 -5.68 1.22 3.86
C TYR A 12 -6.91 0.30 3.84
N LYS A 13 -7.60 0.11 4.97
CA LYS A 13 -8.79 -0.74 5.05
C LYS A 13 -9.96 -0.17 4.24
N ARG A 14 -10.04 1.15 4.07
CA ARG A 14 -11.03 1.77 3.18
C ARG A 14 -10.92 1.22 1.76
N GLN A 15 -9.70 1.13 1.23
CA GLN A 15 -9.47 0.56 -0.10
C GLN A 15 -9.92 -0.90 -0.16
N VAL A 16 -9.61 -1.69 0.87
CA VAL A 16 -10.01 -3.09 0.98
C VAL A 16 -11.54 -3.23 1.00
N PHE A 17 -12.22 -2.47 1.86
CA PHE A 17 -13.68 -2.52 1.99
C PHE A 17 -14.40 -2.12 0.70
N CYS A 18 -13.98 -1.03 0.06
CA CYS A 18 -14.57 -0.61 -1.20
C CYS A 18 -14.33 -1.64 -2.31
N SER A 19 -13.13 -2.22 -2.35
CA SER A 19 -12.80 -3.26 -3.32
C SER A 19 -13.56 -4.56 -3.08
N ASP A 20 -13.83 -4.93 -1.82
CA ASP A 20 -14.65 -6.09 -1.48
C ASP A 20 -16.07 -5.96 -2.04
N PHE A 21 -16.69 -4.78 -1.86
CA PHE A 21 -18.01 -4.54 -2.45
C PHE A 21 -17.99 -4.68 -3.98
N VAL A 22 -17.02 -4.05 -4.64
CA VAL A 22 -16.92 -4.11 -6.12
C VAL A 22 -16.67 -5.53 -6.60
N LEU A 23 -15.72 -6.25 -5.99
CA LEU A 23 -15.37 -7.63 -6.34
C LEU A 23 -16.51 -8.62 -6.06
N SER A 24 -17.35 -8.34 -5.05
CA SER A 24 -18.53 -9.16 -4.76
C SER A 24 -19.61 -9.07 -5.83
N LYS A 25 -19.65 -7.98 -6.60
CA LYS A 25 -20.63 -7.74 -7.67
C LYS A 25 -20.08 -8.06 -9.05
N ASN A 26 -18.80 -7.81 -9.28
CA ASN A 26 -18.14 -7.93 -10.58
C ASN A 26 -16.79 -8.64 -10.45
N LYS A 27 -16.49 -9.55 -11.39
CA LYS A 27 -15.15 -10.16 -11.48
C LYS A 27 -14.20 -9.25 -12.24
N GLY A 28 -12.98 -9.09 -11.72
CA GLY A 28 -11.95 -8.30 -12.38
C GLY A 28 -10.75 -8.04 -11.49
N SER A 29 -9.69 -7.54 -12.10
CA SER A 29 -8.44 -7.24 -11.39
C SER A 29 -8.56 -5.99 -10.52
N THR A 30 -7.66 -5.87 -9.55
CA THR A 30 -7.46 -4.65 -8.78
C THR A 30 -6.04 -4.10 -8.97
N VAL A 31 -5.88 -2.79 -8.79
CA VAL A 31 -4.57 -2.12 -8.90
C VAL A 31 -4.34 -1.22 -7.69
N SER A 32 -3.13 -1.27 -7.13
CA SER A 32 -2.72 -0.32 -6.10
C SER A 32 -1.22 0.00 -6.22
N THR A 33 -0.68 0.78 -5.29
CA THR A 33 0.73 1.16 -5.33
C THR A 33 1.62 0.18 -4.55
N LEU A 34 2.92 0.18 -4.84
CA LEU A 34 3.93 -0.61 -4.12
C LEU A 34 3.97 -0.34 -2.61
N SER A 35 3.51 0.83 -2.15
CA SER A 35 3.39 1.16 -0.71
C SER A 35 2.02 0.84 -0.11
N SER A 36 1.14 0.16 -0.84
CA SER A 36 -0.18 -0.23 -0.35
C SER A 36 -0.12 -1.53 0.45
N SER A 37 -1.09 -1.70 1.36
CA SER A 37 -1.19 -2.91 2.18
C SER A 37 -1.44 -4.16 1.33
N ASN A 38 -0.84 -5.27 1.74
CA ASN A 38 -1.09 -6.60 1.17
C ASN A 38 -2.55 -7.06 1.38
N ALA A 39 -3.30 -6.46 2.31
CA ALA A 39 -4.69 -6.80 2.54
C ALA A 39 -5.56 -6.70 1.28
N LEU A 40 -5.29 -5.75 0.37
CA LEU A 40 -5.98 -5.68 -0.91
C LEU A 40 -5.56 -6.80 -1.87
N LYS A 41 -4.28 -7.15 -1.88
CA LYS A 41 -3.76 -8.29 -2.66
C LYS A 41 -4.42 -9.59 -2.23
N ASP A 42 -4.45 -9.85 -0.91
CA ASP A 42 -5.05 -11.06 -0.35
C ASP A 42 -6.55 -11.15 -0.66
N LEU A 43 -7.27 -10.03 -0.47
CA LEU A 43 -8.69 -9.95 -0.84
C LEU A 43 -8.89 -10.27 -2.32
N THR A 44 -8.11 -9.66 -3.20
CA THR A 44 -8.24 -9.86 -4.65
C THR A 44 -8.00 -11.32 -5.04
N ILE A 45 -6.97 -11.93 -4.46
CA ILE A 45 -6.65 -13.35 -4.67
C ILE A 45 -7.75 -14.26 -4.13
N SER A 46 -8.37 -13.93 -2.99
CA SER A 46 -9.48 -14.71 -2.41
C SER A 46 -10.72 -14.74 -3.32
N TYR A 47 -10.90 -13.73 -4.16
CA TYR A 47 -11.90 -13.71 -5.23
C TYR A 47 -11.46 -14.43 -6.52
N GLY A 48 -10.27 -15.04 -6.54
CA GLY A 48 -9.69 -15.68 -7.74
C GLY A 48 -9.30 -14.68 -8.82
N GLN A 49 -9.06 -13.42 -8.45
CA GLN A 49 -8.74 -12.33 -9.37
C GLN A 49 -7.25 -11.92 -9.29
N LYS A 50 -6.80 -11.18 -10.31
CA LYS A 50 -5.39 -10.71 -10.39
C LYS A 50 -5.23 -9.36 -9.70
N TYR A 51 -4.22 -9.25 -8.86
CA TYR A 51 -3.76 -7.99 -8.27
C TYR A 51 -2.52 -7.48 -9.02
N TYR A 52 -2.46 -6.16 -9.23
CA TYR A 52 -1.30 -5.49 -9.81
C TYR A 52 -0.85 -4.34 -8.91
N SER A 53 0.46 -4.21 -8.75
CA SER A 53 1.09 -3.07 -8.07
C SER A 53 1.78 -2.15 -9.08
N THR A 54 1.92 -0.88 -8.70
CA THR A 54 2.56 0.16 -9.52
C THR A 54 3.47 1.03 -8.67
N PRO A 55 4.39 1.77 -9.28
CA PRO A 55 5.01 2.92 -8.63
C PRO A 55 3.97 3.82 -7.97
N VAL A 56 4.38 4.52 -6.89
CA VAL A 56 3.48 5.42 -6.16
C VAL A 56 3.08 6.61 -7.05
N GLY A 57 1.82 6.95 -7.01
CA GLY A 57 1.22 8.06 -7.75
C GLY A 57 -0.04 7.66 -8.49
N GLU A 58 -1.07 8.50 -8.39
CA GLU A 58 -2.38 8.25 -8.99
C GLU A 58 -2.30 7.94 -10.49
N MET A 59 -1.45 8.68 -11.22
CA MET A 59 -1.30 8.48 -12.67
C MET A 59 -0.76 7.10 -13.02
N ASN A 60 0.15 6.54 -12.22
CA ASN A 60 0.67 5.19 -12.42
C ASN A 60 -0.43 4.15 -12.22
N VAL A 61 -1.24 4.33 -11.16
CA VAL A 61 -2.40 3.47 -10.89
C VAL A 61 -3.39 3.53 -12.04
N VAL A 62 -3.79 4.73 -12.48
CA VAL A 62 -4.74 4.94 -13.58
C VAL A 62 -4.24 4.32 -14.89
N LYS A 63 -2.95 4.51 -15.22
CA LYS A 63 -2.34 3.91 -16.41
C LYS A 63 -2.45 2.39 -16.37
N LYS A 64 -2.05 1.76 -15.26
CA LYS A 64 -2.12 0.30 -15.10
C LYS A 64 -3.57 -0.19 -15.11
N MET A 65 -4.50 0.52 -14.46
CA MET A 65 -5.91 0.17 -14.48
C MET A 65 -6.49 0.11 -15.90
N LYS A 66 -6.13 1.08 -16.75
CA LYS A 66 -6.55 1.10 -18.16
C LYS A 66 -5.90 -0.05 -18.96
N GLU A 67 -4.62 -0.31 -18.72
CA GLU A 67 -3.87 -1.37 -19.40
C GLU A 67 -4.46 -2.77 -19.13
N VAL A 68 -4.86 -3.04 -17.87
CA VAL A 68 -5.36 -4.36 -17.46
C VAL A 68 -6.88 -4.43 -17.32
N SER A 69 -7.61 -3.37 -17.71
CA SER A 69 -9.06 -3.24 -17.56
C SER A 69 -9.52 -3.54 -16.12
N SER A 70 -8.82 -2.95 -15.14
CA SER A 70 -9.12 -3.16 -13.72
C SER A 70 -10.44 -2.53 -13.33
N ILE A 71 -11.20 -3.19 -12.46
CA ILE A 71 -12.54 -2.74 -12.02
C ILE A 71 -12.52 -1.81 -10.81
N VAL A 72 -11.44 -1.81 -10.04
CA VAL A 72 -11.23 -0.91 -8.91
C VAL A 72 -9.74 -0.76 -8.64
N GLY A 73 -9.34 0.41 -8.19
CA GLY A 73 -7.95 0.67 -7.80
C GLY A 73 -7.86 1.80 -6.78
N GLY A 74 -6.62 2.18 -6.47
CA GLY A 74 -6.38 3.28 -5.55
C GLY A 74 -4.96 3.30 -5.01
N GLU A 75 -4.76 4.11 -3.99
CA GLU A 75 -3.47 4.27 -3.31
C GLU A 75 -3.57 3.87 -1.84
N GLY A 76 -2.45 3.46 -1.25
CA GLY A 76 -2.33 3.10 0.18
C GLY A 76 -2.77 4.20 1.16
N GLY A 77 -2.92 5.44 0.70
CA GLY A 77 -3.55 6.55 1.41
C GLY A 77 -5.07 6.51 1.48
N GLY A 78 -5.73 5.46 0.97
CA GLY A 78 -7.18 5.25 1.01
C GLY A 78 -7.97 5.98 -0.09
N GLY A 79 -7.30 6.51 -1.10
CA GLY A 79 -7.95 7.04 -2.30
C GLY A 79 -8.50 5.90 -3.16
N ILE A 80 -9.77 5.99 -3.56
CA ILE A 80 -10.47 5.00 -4.39
C ILE A 80 -10.60 5.52 -5.81
N ILE A 81 -10.32 4.66 -6.78
CA ILE A 81 -10.56 4.90 -8.20
C ILE A 81 -11.53 3.83 -8.68
N TYR A 82 -12.68 4.26 -9.18
CA TYR A 82 -13.73 3.38 -9.67
C TYR A 82 -14.06 3.71 -11.14
N PRO A 83 -13.52 2.92 -12.08
CA PRO A 83 -13.58 3.25 -13.53
C PRO A 83 -14.98 3.39 -14.11
N GLU A 84 -15.97 2.70 -13.56
CA GLU A 84 -17.36 2.85 -14.03
C GLU A 84 -17.89 4.29 -13.86
N LEU A 85 -17.31 5.06 -12.93
CA LEU A 85 -17.61 6.46 -12.78
C LEU A 85 -16.57 7.33 -13.49
N HIS A 86 -15.30 7.25 -13.08
CA HIS A 86 -14.18 7.94 -13.72
C HIS A 86 -12.81 7.41 -13.21
N TYR A 87 -11.74 7.76 -13.96
CA TYR A 87 -10.37 7.44 -13.62
C TYR A 87 -9.71 8.54 -12.78
N GLY A 88 -10.18 8.73 -11.57
CA GLY A 88 -9.61 9.64 -10.59
C GLY A 88 -9.98 9.23 -9.17
N ARG A 89 -9.19 9.64 -8.19
CA ARG A 89 -9.52 9.36 -6.78
C ARG A 89 -10.76 10.16 -6.39
N ASP A 90 -11.76 9.45 -5.86
CA ASP A 90 -13.02 10.05 -5.46
C ASP A 90 -13.42 9.61 -4.03
N ALA A 91 -13.52 10.59 -3.15
CA ALA A 91 -13.89 10.35 -1.76
C ALA A 91 -15.37 10.01 -1.61
N LEU A 92 -16.26 10.61 -2.41
CA LEU A 92 -17.71 10.37 -2.36
C LEU A 92 -18.02 8.96 -2.84
N VAL A 93 -17.38 8.53 -3.91
CA VAL A 93 -17.45 7.14 -4.41
C VAL A 93 -16.98 6.17 -3.33
N GLY A 94 -15.84 6.45 -2.68
CA GLY A 94 -15.34 5.63 -1.59
C GLY A 94 -16.32 5.52 -0.42
N ILE A 95 -17.01 6.62 -0.06
CA ILE A 95 -18.06 6.61 0.97
C ILE A 95 -19.25 5.78 0.51
N ALA A 96 -19.72 5.96 -0.72
CA ALA A 96 -20.88 5.23 -1.26
C ALA A 96 -20.62 3.71 -1.31
N LEU A 97 -19.45 3.28 -1.83
CA LEU A 97 -19.07 1.87 -1.88
C LEU A 97 -18.95 1.25 -0.49
N PHE A 98 -18.39 1.99 0.47
CA PHE A 98 -18.26 1.54 1.86
C PHE A 98 -19.63 1.37 2.54
N LEU A 99 -20.54 2.33 2.38
CA LEU A 99 -21.91 2.23 2.91
C LEU A 99 -22.68 1.10 2.24
N ALA A 100 -22.53 0.92 0.93
CA ALA A 100 -23.13 -0.17 0.20
C ALA A 100 -22.65 -1.54 0.72
N LEU A 101 -21.35 -1.69 1.03
CA LEU A 101 -20.80 -2.89 1.64
C LEU A 101 -21.47 -3.19 3.00
N LEU A 102 -21.62 -2.18 3.86
CA LEU A 102 -22.26 -2.37 5.18
C LEU A 102 -23.70 -2.83 5.05
N VAL A 103 -24.45 -2.27 4.10
CA VAL A 103 -25.84 -2.67 3.83
C VAL A 103 -25.89 -4.11 3.29
N ASP A 104 -25.01 -4.44 2.35
CA ASP A 104 -24.96 -5.77 1.73
C ASP A 104 -24.60 -6.85 2.76
N LYS A 105 -23.61 -6.59 3.61
CA LYS A 105 -23.19 -7.51 4.68
C LYS A 105 -24.09 -7.47 5.93
N LYS A 106 -25.03 -6.52 6.02
CA LYS A 106 -25.93 -6.33 7.17
C LYS A 106 -25.20 -6.27 8.51
N CYS A 107 -24.05 -5.61 8.56
CA CYS A 107 -23.20 -5.56 9.73
C CYS A 107 -22.79 -4.11 10.09
N LYS A 108 -22.33 -3.91 11.32
CA LYS A 108 -21.73 -2.66 11.76
C LYS A 108 -20.26 -2.60 11.34
N VAL A 109 -19.68 -1.38 11.33
CA VAL A 109 -18.25 -1.19 11.03
C VAL A 109 -17.34 -1.99 11.94
N SER A 110 -17.70 -2.09 13.24
CA SER A 110 -16.94 -2.87 14.23
C SER A 110 -16.93 -4.39 13.94
N GLU A 111 -17.97 -4.87 13.29
CA GLU A 111 -18.13 -6.29 12.91
C GLU A 111 -17.50 -6.58 11.55
N LEU A 112 -17.34 -5.54 10.73
CA LEU A 112 -16.71 -5.65 9.40
C LEU A 112 -15.19 -5.85 9.51
N LYS A 113 -14.53 -5.05 10.35
CA LYS A 113 -13.06 -5.03 10.46
C LYS A 113 -12.42 -6.41 10.69
N PRO A 114 -12.92 -7.26 11.61
CA PRO A 114 -12.34 -8.59 11.86
C PRO A 114 -12.46 -9.59 10.70
N GLN A 115 -13.23 -9.28 9.65
CA GLN A 115 -13.43 -10.17 8.51
C GLN A 115 -12.27 -10.12 7.50
N TYR A 116 -11.30 -9.23 7.68
CA TYR A 116 -10.19 -9.01 6.76
C TYR A 116 -8.85 -9.22 7.45
N SER A 117 -7.84 -9.62 6.69
CA SER A 117 -6.47 -9.75 7.16
C SER A 117 -6.02 -8.49 7.89
N GLU A 118 -5.45 -8.66 9.08
CA GLU A 118 -4.93 -7.56 9.85
C GLU A 118 -3.44 -7.41 9.59
N TYR A 119 -3.07 -6.20 9.17
CA TYR A 119 -1.69 -5.81 8.94
C TYR A 119 -1.34 -4.57 9.74
N PHE A 120 -0.07 -4.51 10.15
CA PHE A 120 0.49 -3.40 10.91
C PHE A 120 1.57 -2.72 10.09
N MET A 121 1.51 -1.40 10.02
CA MET A 121 2.44 -0.63 9.19
C MET A 121 3.29 0.29 10.05
N LYS A 122 4.60 0.23 9.86
CA LYS A 122 5.57 1.19 10.37
C LYS A 122 6.04 2.12 9.24
N LYS A 123 6.14 3.42 9.56
CA LYS A 123 6.65 4.44 8.64
C LYS A 123 7.82 5.16 9.30
N ILE A 124 8.93 5.27 8.59
CA ILE A 124 10.13 6.00 9.03
C ILE A 124 10.51 7.01 7.95
N LYS A 125 11.07 8.14 8.37
CA LYS A 125 11.67 9.14 7.50
C LYS A 125 13.14 9.26 7.85
N ILE A 126 14.02 9.23 6.85
CA ILE A 126 15.45 9.49 7.00
C ILE A 126 15.77 10.74 6.17
N THR A 127 16.30 11.78 6.81
CA THR A 127 16.84 12.94 6.11
C THR A 127 18.27 12.64 5.70
N LEU A 128 18.60 12.84 4.42
CA LEU A 128 19.95 12.74 3.89
C LEU A 128 20.27 14.04 3.18
N GLU A 129 21.42 14.63 3.51
CA GLU A 129 21.84 15.92 2.95
C GLU A 129 22.26 15.80 1.48
N ASP A 130 22.76 14.63 1.07
CA ASP A 130 23.19 14.34 -0.30
C ASP A 130 22.25 13.36 -1.01
N SER A 131 21.69 13.80 -2.13
CA SER A 131 20.82 12.96 -2.97
C SER A 131 21.54 11.75 -3.57
N ASN A 132 22.85 11.83 -3.80
CA ASN A 132 23.64 10.71 -4.32
C ASN A 132 23.73 9.55 -3.32
N LEU A 133 23.74 9.88 -2.01
CA LEU A 133 23.70 8.87 -0.95
C LEU A 133 22.39 8.07 -0.97
N ILE A 134 21.29 8.70 -1.39
CA ILE A 134 20.00 8.00 -1.51
C ILE A 134 20.11 6.91 -2.59
N ASP A 135 20.58 7.27 -3.77
CA ASP A 135 20.67 6.33 -4.90
C ASP A 135 21.67 5.21 -4.61
N ARG A 136 22.80 5.55 -3.99
CA ARG A 136 23.78 4.57 -3.52
C ARG A 136 23.18 3.62 -2.50
N SER A 137 22.42 4.15 -1.51
CA SER A 137 21.78 3.33 -0.50
C SER A 137 20.78 2.34 -1.11
N PHE A 138 19.96 2.79 -2.05
CA PHE A 138 19.01 1.91 -2.75
C PHE A 138 19.71 0.80 -3.52
N LYS A 139 20.80 1.12 -4.24
CA LYS A 139 21.57 0.13 -4.97
C LYS A 139 22.17 -0.91 -4.03
N VAL A 140 22.84 -0.49 -2.97
CA VAL A 140 23.45 -1.42 -2.00
C VAL A 140 22.40 -2.31 -1.31
N ILE A 141 21.26 -1.72 -0.90
CA ILE A 141 20.18 -2.51 -0.31
C ILE A 141 19.61 -3.51 -1.32
N ALA A 142 19.37 -3.11 -2.56
CA ALA A 142 18.87 -4.03 -3.58
C ALA A 142 19.85 -5.18 -3.86
N GLU A 143 21.16 -4.92 -3.83
CA GLU A 143 22.21 -5.94 -3.95
C GLU A 143 22.25 -6.88 -2.75
N ASN A 144 22.18 -6.34 -1.51
CA ASN A 144 22.19 -7.12 -0.26
C ASN A 144 21.00 -8.09 -0.16
N TYR A 145 19.87 -7.76 -0.78
CA TYR A 145 18.65 -8.58 -0.77
C TYR A 145 18.31 -9.17 -2.14
N SER A 146 19.32 -9.32 -3.03
CA SER A 146 19.12 -9.80 -4.42
C SER A 146 18.44 -11.17 -4.50
N GLU A 147 18.68 -12.04 -3.51
CA GLU A 147 18.04 -13.35 -3.40
C GLU A 147 16.51 -13.29 -3.26
N LEU A 148 15.97 -12.18 -2.74
CA LEU A 148 14.53 -11.93 -2.61
C LEU A 148 13.94 -11.23 -3.84
N SER A 149 14.74 -11.00 -4.88
CA SER A 149 14.30 -10.35 -6.12
C SER A 149 13.56 -9.02 -5.89
N PRO A 150 14.20 -8.02 -5.26
CA PRO A 150 13.55 -6.77 -4.89
C PRO A 150 12.98 -6.04 -6.12
N ASN A 151 11.81 -5.43 -5.97
CA ASN A 151 11.23 -4.56 -6.98
C ASN A 151 11.89 -3.17 -6.90
N THR A 152 12.45 -2.68 -8.01
CA THR A 152 13.19 -1.41 -8.11
C THR A 152 12.49 -0.36 -8.98
N GLU A 153 11.21 -0.53 -9.29
CA GLU A 153 10.44 0.41 -10.14
C GLU A 153 10.17 1.78 -9.48
N ASP A 154 10.13 1.83 -8.13
CA ASP A 154 9.94 3.07 -7.36
C ASP A 154 10.76 2.99 -6.06
N GLY A 155 12.05 3.22 -6.14
CA GLY A 155 12.95 2.96 -5.03
C GLY A 155 13.27 1.47 -4.91
N VAL A 156 13.12 0.89 -3.71
CA VAL A 156 13.36 -0.54 -3.49
C VAL A 156 12.26 -1.12 -2.60
N ARG A 157 11.53 -2.09 -3.10
CA ARG A 157 10.61 -2.91 -2.29
C ARG A 157 11.16 -4.33 -2.19
N ILE A 158 11.22 -4.82 -0.96
CA ILE A 158 11.64 -6.18 -0.61
C ILE A 158 10.45 -6.87 0.03
N ASP A 159 10.03 -7.99 -0.54
CA ASP A 159 8.99 -8.85 0.05
C ASP A 159 9.68 -10.01 0.79
N PHE A 160 9.51 -10.06 2.12
CA PHE A 160 9.94 -11.15 3.01
C PHE A 160 8.79 -12.16 3.16
N GLU A 161 9.03 -13.25 3.88
CA GLU A 161 8.00 -14.28 4.11
C GLU A 161 6.80 -13.72 4.91
N ASP A 162 7.06 -12.90 5.93
CA ASP A 162 6.08 -12.40 6.89
C ASP A 162 5.88 -10.87 6.87
N ALA A 163 6.60 -10.18 5.98
CA ALA A 163 6.60 -8.72 5.89
C ALA A 163 6.97 -8.24 4.49
N TRP A 164 6.77 -6.94 4.25
CA TRP A 164 7.46 -6.25 3.17
C TRP A 164 8.02 -4.92 3.66
N VAL A 165 9.09 -4.46 3.02
CA VAL A 165 9.65 -3.12 3.23
C VAL A 165 9.77 -2.41 1.89
N HIS A 166 9.31 -1.18 1.83
CA HIS A 166 9.43 -0.33 0.65
C HIS A 166 10.12 0.99 1.02
N MET A 167 11.26 1.24 0.42
CA MET A 167 12.03 2.48 0.55
C MET A 167 11.90 3.28 -0.72
N ARG A 168 11.60 4.56 -0.61
CA ARG A 168 11.50 5.45 -1.76
C ARG A 168 11.92 6.88 -1.46
N LYS A 169 12.40 7.59 -2.48
CA LYS A 169 12.63 9.04 -2.40
C LYS A 169 11.29 9.77 -2.18
N SER A 170 11.34 10.85 -1.41
CA SER A 170 10.27 11.82 -1.45
C SER A 170 10.43 12.71 -2.68
N ASN A 171 9.32 13.03 -3.36
CA ASN A 171 9.34 13.92 -4.51
C ASN A 171 9.43 15.40 -4.13
N THR A 172 9.22 15.73 -2.85
CA THR A 172 9.10 17.11 -2.35
C THR A 172 10.14 17.49 -1.32
N GLU A 173 10.83 16.52 -0.74
CA GLU A 173 11.77 16.72 0.36
C GLU A 173 13.00 15.80 0.16
N PRO A 174 14.22 16.20 0.61
CA PRO A 174 15.41 15.37 0.53
C PRO A 174 15.40 14.27 1.62
N ILE A 175 14.41 13.39 1.57
CA ILE A 175 14.22 12.31 2.52
C ILE A 175 13.98 10.98 1.84
N ILE A 176 14.40 9.90 2.49
CA ILE A 176 13.93 8.55 2.22
C ILE A 176 12.72 8.26 3.11
N ARG A 177 11.67 7.75 2.52
CA ARG A 177 10.51 7.20 3.23
C ARG A 177 10.61 5.69 3.23
N ILE A 178 10.59 5.10 4.42
CA ILE A 178 10.55 3.66 4.62
C ILE A 178 9.16 3.30 5.11
N PHE A 179 8.53 2.36 4.44
CA PHE A 179 7.28 1.72 4.84
C PHE A 179 7.59 0.25 5.09
N ALA A 180 7.19 -0.29 6.21
CA ALA A 180 7.23 -1.72 6.48
C ALA A 180 5.86 -2.18 6.94
N GLU A 181 5.38 -3.30 6.42
CA GLU A 181 4.13 -3.92 6.81
C GLU A 181 4.35 -5.39 7.13
N ALA A 182 3.71 -5.85 8.20
CA ALA A 182 3.72 -7.23 8.64
C ALA A 182 2.41 -7.61 9.35
N ASN A 183 2.28 -8.88 9.72
CA ASN A 183 1.15 -9.40 10.48
C ASN A 183 1.19 -9.02 11.98
N SER A 184 2.27 -8.39 12.47
CA SER A 184 2.36 -7.82 13.81
C SER A 184 3.12 -6.49 13.81
N GLN A 185 2.82 -5.65 14.81
CA GLN A 185 3.49 -4.35 14.97
C GLN A 185 4.98 -4.51 15.26
N ASP A 186 5.36 -5.52 16.03
CA ASP A 186 6.77 -5.76 16.42
C ASP A 186 7.59 -6.20 15.21
N ILE A 187 7.05 -7.06 14.37
CA ILE A 187 7.70 -7.49 13.13
C ILE A 187 7.86 -6.30 12.17
N ALA A 188 6.81 -5.52 11.95
CA ALA A 188 6.88 -4.33 11.11
C ALA A 188 7.92 -3.31 11.61
N ASN A 189 7.97 -3.09 12.94
CA ASN A 189 8.97 -2.24 13.57
C ASN A 189 10.38 -2.78 13.37
N SER A 190 10.60 -4.07 13.57
CA SER A 190 11.89 -4.74 13.44
C SER A 190 12.48 -4.58 12.04
N TYR A 191 11.70 -4.89 11.01
CA TYR A 191 12.15 -4.73 9.62
C TYR A 191 12.41 -3.27 9.24
N ALA A 192 11.54 -2.35 9.66
CA ALA A 192 11.73 -0.93 9.38
C ALA A 192 13.03 -0.39 10.01
N LEU A 193 13.30 -0.74 11.27
CA LEU A 193 14.50 -0.32 12.00
C LEU A 193 15.77 -0.98 11.45
N LYS A 194 15.69 -2.26 11.02
CA LYS A 194 16.79 -2.97 10.38
C LYS A 194 17.25 -2.21 9.13
N ILE A 195 16.32 -1.91 8.23
CA ILE A 195 16.61 -1.18 6.99
C ILE A 195 17.08 0.24 7.27
N GLU A 196 16.48 0.94 8.24
CA GLU A 196 16.95 2.27 8.65
C GLU A 196 18.40 2.25 9.08
N LYS A 197 18.80 1.26 9.90
CA LYS A 197 20.20 1.09 10.37
C LYS A 197 21.14 0.81 9.20
N GLU A 198 20.77 -0.03 8.27
CA GLU A 198 21.57 -0.35 7.09
C GLU A 198 21.79 0.93 6.22
N ILE A 199 20.74 1.70 5.94
CA ILE A 199 20.85 2.96 5.19
C ILE A 199 21.79 3.94 5.91
N LYS A 200 21.65 4.11 7.24
CA LYS A 200 22.52 4.98 8.03
C LYS A 200 23.99 4.53 7.98
N SER A 201 24.26 3.23 7.96
CA SER A 201 25.63 2.70 7.88
C SER A 201 26.27 2.91 6.50
N ILE A 202 25.48 3.00 5.43
CA ILE A 202 25.96 3.28 4.07
C ILE A 202 26.28 4.78 3.92
N SER A 203 25.61 5.62 4.70
CA SER A 203 25.70 7.09 4.66
C SER A 203 26.73 7.66 5.62
N ALA A 204 27.30 6.84 6.50
CA ALA A 204 28.38 7.19 7.43
C ALA A 204 29.76 7.02 6.78
#